data_d78d56a6497de7da1e108438f54e849c
#
_entry.id   d78d56a6497de7da1e108438f54e849c
#
_cell.length_a   1.000
_cell.length_b   1.000
_cell.length_c   1.000
_cell.angle_alpha   90.00
_cell.angle_beta   90.00
_cell.angle_gamma   90.00
#
_symmetry.space_group_name_H-M   'P 1'
#
loop_
_entity.id
_entity.type
_entity.pdbx_description
1 polymer ?
#
loop_
_entity_poly.entity_id
_entity_poly.type
_entity_poly.pdbx_seq_one_letter_code
_entity_poly.pdbx_strand_id
1 'polypeptide(L)' 'MEFEKLKKIIAEVLNVDEDEVTMETTFVDDLGADSLDVFQIIMGIEEEFDIEIATEEAEKIVTVGDAVEQIKNAQA' A
#
# COMPACT_ATOMS: atom_id res chain seq x y z
N MET A 1 -11.58 2.05 7.96
CA MET A 1 -11.26 0.77 7.32
C MET A 1 -9.92 0.86 6.61
N GLU A 2 -9.12 -0.16 6.77
CA GLU A 2 -7.75 -0.17 6.26
C GLU A 2 -7.69 0.02 4.75
N PHE A 3 -8.53 -0.69 4.03
CA PHE A 3 -8.51 -0.63 2.58
C PHE A 3 -8.85 0.77 2.05
N GLU A 4 -9.83 1.42 2.63
CA GLU A 4 -10.23 2.75 2.18
C GLU A 4 -9.13 3.78 2.40
N LYS A 5 -8.48 3.73 3.55
CA LYS A 5 -7.36 4.62 3.85
C LYS A 5 -6.18 4.34 2.93
N LEU A 6 -5.92 3.06 2.69
CA LEU A 6 -4.84 2.67 1.80
C LEU A 6 -5.08 3.16 0.38
N LYS A 7 -6.32 3.07 -0.12
CA LYS A 7 -6.65 3.57 -1.44
C LYS A 7 -6.33 5.05 -1.58
N LYS A 8 -6.63 5.83 -0.56
CA LYS A 8 -6.34 7.26 -0.58
C LYS A 8 -4.84 7.52 -0.65
N ILE A 9 -4.06 6.77 0.13
CA ILE A 9 -2.61 6.91 0.13
C ILE A 9 -2.07 6.59 -1.27
N ILE A 10 -2.51 5.49 -1.84
CA ILE A 10 -2.07 5.07 -3.18
C ILE A 10 -2.44 6.11 -4.22
N ALA A 11 -3.67 6.60 -4.15
CA ALA A 11 -4.14 7.60 -5.11
C ALA A 11 -3.31 8.87 -5.05
N GLU A 12 -2.92 9.30 -3.86
CA GLU A 12 -2.10 10.49 -3.69
C GLU A 12 -0.67 10.29 -4.19
N VAL A 13 -0.07 9.16 -3.85
CA VAL A 13 1.32 8.89 -4.22
C VAL A 13 1.47 8.68 -5.72
N LEU A 14 0.56 7.91 -6.30
CA LEU A 14 0.64 7.55 -7.72
C LEU A 14 -0.20 8.42 -8.63
N ASN A 15 -0.97 9.33 -8.05
CA ASN A 15 -1.83 10.24 -8.80
C ASN A 15 -2.82 9.47 -9.70
N VAL A 16 -3.48 8.48 -9.11
CA VAL A 16 -4.51 7.69 -9.79
C VAL A 16 -5.83 7.82 -9.02
N ASP A 17 -6.92 7.45 -9.67
CA ASP A 17 -8.22 7.48 -9.00
C ASP A 17 -8.35 6.31 -8.01
N GLU A 18 -9.00 6.57 -6.88
CA GLU A 18 -9.25 5.53 -5.89
C GLU A 18 -10.06 4.37 -6.48
N ASP A 19 -10.93 4.68 -7.43
CA ASP A 19 -11.76 3.65 -8.06
C ASP A 19 -10.95 2.64 -8.86
N GLU A 20 -9.74 3.00 -9.27
CA GLU A 20 -8.86 2.09 -9.98
C GLU A 20 -8.13 1.13 -9.06
N VAL A 21 -8.20 1.36 -7.77
CA VAL A 21 -7.47 0.55 -6.78
C VAL A 21 -8.39 -0.51 -6.19
N THR A 22 -8.03 -1.78 -6.38
CA THR A 22 -8.76 -2.91 -5.80
C THR A 22 -7.79 -3.79 -5.03
N MET A 23 -8.31 -4.77 -4.31
CA MET A 23 -7.46 -5.70 -3.57
C MET A 23 -6.54 -6.51 -4.49
N GLU A 24 -6.95 -6.72 -5.73
CA GLU A 24 -6.16 -7.50 -6.69
C GLU A 24 -5.19 -6.66 -7.50
N THR A 25 -5.29 -5.34 -7.41
CA THR A 25 -4.43 -4.43 -8.14
C THR A 25 -2.97 -4.62 -7.70
N THR A 26 -2.07 -4.74 -8.67
CA THR A 26 -0.63 -4.80 -8.38
C THR A 26 -0.04 -3.40 -8.52
N PHE A 27 0.93 -3.09 -7.66
CA PHE A 27 1.52 -1.75 -7.68
C PHE A 27 2.36 -1.51 -8.93
N VAL A 28 3.19 -2.47 -9.29
CA VAL A 28 4.11 -2.31 -10.40
C VAL A 28 3.42 -2.52 -11.76
N ASP A 29 2.72 -3.63 -11.90
CA ASP A 29 2.15 -4.01 -13.20
C ASP A 29 0.90 -3.21 -13.55
N ASP A 30 0.00 -3.00 -12.58
CA ASP A 30 -1.26 -2.32 -12.85
C ASP A 30 -1.17 -0.80 -12.69
N LEU A 31 -0.43 -0.34 -11.70
CA LEU A 31 -0.36 1.09 -11.38
C LEU A 31 0.92 1.75 -11.87
N GLY A 32 1.87 0.98 -12.37
CA GLY A 32 3.11 1.52 -12.90
C GLY A 32 4.05 2.10 -11.85
N ALA A 33 3.90 1.67 -10.59
CA ALA A 33 4.75 2.16 -9.51
C ALA A 33 6.14 1.54 -9.59
N ASP A 34 7.16 2.34 -9.29
CA ASP A 34 8.51 1.79 -9.14
C ASP A 34 8.79 1.56 -7.65
N SER A 35 10.01 1.11 -7.34
CA SER A 35 10.37 0.80 -5.95
C SER A 35 10.24 2.00 -5.03
N LEU A 36 10.59 3.18 -5.51
CA LEU A 36 10.50 4.40 -4.71
C LEU A 36 9.06 4.73 -4.40
N ASP A 37 8.17 4.60 -5.38
CA ASP A 37 6.75 4.84 -5.18
C ASP A 37 6.18 3.88 -4.15
N VAL A 38 6.57 2.61 -4.23
CA VAL A 38 6.11 1.61 -3.27
C VAL A 38 6.57 1.96 -1.86
N PHE A 39 7.82 2.40 -1.70
CA PHE A 39 8.32 2.83 -0.41
C PHE A 39 7.57 4.04 0.13
N GLN A 40 7.22 4.97 -0.73
CA GLN A 40 6.43 6.13 -0.30
C GLN A 40 5.05 5.73 0.19
N ILE A 41 4.44 4.76 -0.48
CA ILE A 41 3.15 4.21 -0.05
C ILE A 41 3.29 3.56 1.33
N ILE A 42 4.34 2.76 1.51
CA ILE A 42 4.59 2.09 2.77
C ILE A 42 4.81 3.09 3.90
N MET A 43 5.57 4.14 3.64
CA MET A 43 5.78 5.19 4.63
C MET A 43 4.48 5.87 5.02
N GLY A 44 3.61 6.12 4.02
CA GLY A 44 2.30 6.68 4.27
C GLY A 44 1.44 5.76 5.12
N ILE A 45 1.51 4.47 4.86
CA ILE A 45 0.80 3.47 5.65
C ILE A 45 1.27 3.48 7.10
N GLU A 46 2.58 3.52 7.30
CA GLU A 46 3.15 3.52 8.64
C GLU A 46 2.70 4.73 9.46
N GLU A 47 2.66 5.89 8.81
CA GLU A 47 2.21 7.11 9.47
C GLU A 47 0.71 7.10 9.76
N GLU A 48 -0.09 6.68 8.78
CA GLU A 48 -1.54 6.72 8.91
C GLU A 48 -2.05 5.74 9.95
N PHE A 49 -1.45 4.57 10.02
CA PHE A 49 -1.90 3.51 10.93
C PHE A 49 -1.05 3.39 12.19
N ASP A 50 -0.01 4.19 12.30
CA ASP A 50 0.92 4.17 13.44
C ASP A 50 1.49 2.77 13.67
N ILE A 51 2.02 2.18 12.61
CA ILE A 51 2.61 0.85 12.62
C ILE A 51 3.99 0.89 11.96
N GLU A 52 4.73 -0.19 12.13
CA GLU A 52 6.01 -0.35 11.45
C GLU A 52 5.96 -1.58 10.57
N ILE A 53 6.45 -1.45 9.33
CA ILE A 53 6.55 -2.56 8.40
C ILE A 53 8.02 -2.80 8.12
N ALA A 54 8.50 -3.98 8.45
CA ALA A 54 9.90 -4.34 8.19
C ALA A 54 10.18 -4.32 6.68
N THR A 55 11.41 -3.96 6.32
CA THR A 55 11.80 -3.92 4.91
C THR A 55 11.56 -5.26 4.22
N GLU A 56 11.82 -6.36 4.92
CA GLU A 56 11.61 -7.69 4.37
C GLU A 56 10.14 -7.94 4.04
N GLU A 57 9.25 -7.47 4.88
CA GLU A 57 7.82 -7.62 4.66
C GLU A 57 7.34 -6.68 3.55
N ALA A 58 7.92 -5.48 3.50
CA ALA A 58 7.60 -4.51 2.45
C ALA A 58 7.92 -5.08 1.06
N GLU A 59 9.02 -5.81 0.95
CA GLU A 59 9.44 -6.39 -0.32
C GLU A 59 8.47 -7.47 -0.81
N LYS A 60 7.69 -8.05 0.08
CA LYS A 60 6.72 -9.10 -0.27
C LYS A 60 5.40 -8.52 -0.74
N ILE A 61 5.21 -7.23 -0.58
CA ILE A 61 3.96 -6.58 -1.00
C ILE A 61 3.97 -6.41 -2.51
N VAL A 62 3.10 -7.14 -3.18
CA VAL A 62 2.95 -7.08 -4.64
C VAL A 62 1.61 -6.47 -5.01
N THR A 63 0.56 -6.87 -4.30
CA THR A 63 -0.80 -6.38 -4.55
C THR A 63 -1.27 -5.49 -3.41
N VAL A 64 -2.35 -4.76 -3.67
CA VAL A 64 -2.99 -3.95 -2.64
C VAL A 64 -3.47 -4.84 -1.48
N GLY A 65 -3.98 -6.04 -1.81
CA GLY A 65 -4.38 -7.00 -0.79
C GLY A 65 -3.24 -7.41 0.12
N ASP A 66 -2.05 -7.59 -0.45
CA ASP A 66 -0.86 -7.90 0.36
C ASP A 66 -0.57 -6.77 1.36
N ALA A 67 -0.71 -5.54 0.93
CA ALA A 67 -0.50 -4.39 1.80
C ALA A 67 -1.54 -4.34 2.93
N VAL A 68 -2.80 -4.60 2.60
CA VAL A 68 -3.86 -4.64 3.60
C VAL A 68 -3.58 -5.72 4.64
N GLU A 69 -3.12 -6.87 4.18
CA GLU A 69 -2.78 -7.97 5.09
C GLU A 69 -1.65 -7.59 6.04
N GLN A 70 -0.63 -6.91 5.53
CA GLN A 70 0.46 -6.44 6.39
C GLN A 70 -0.03 -5.45 7.44
N ILE A 71 -0.94 -4.56 7.06
CA ILE A 71 -1.52 -3.61 8.01
C ILE A 71 -2.24 -4.35 9.12
N LYS A 72 -3.06 -5.32 8.76
CA LYS A 72 -3.82 -6.10 9.75
C LYS A 72 -2.90 -6.87 10.68
N ASN A 73 -1.85 -7.47 10.13
CA ASN A 73 -0.89 -8.22 10.94
C ASN A 73 -0.14 -7.31 11.90
N ALA A 74 0.20 -6.11 11.48
CA ALA A 74 0.92 -5.17 12.33
C ALA A 74 0.03 -4.61 13.44
N GLN A 75 -1.27 -4.56 13.22
CA GLN A 75 -2.23 -4.07 14.21
C GLN A 75 -2.69 -5.16 15.19
N ALA A 76 -2.47 -6.40 14.84
CA ALA A 76 -2.94 -7.56 15.63
C ALA A 76 -2.18 -7.69 16.94
#